data_2aacbc0073e30c7c90180640373dea86
#
_entry.id   2aacbc0073e30c7c90180640373dea86
#
_cell.length_a   1.000
_cell.length_b   1.000
_cell.length_c   1.000
_cell.angle_alpha   90.00
_cell.angle_beta   90.00
_cell.angle_gamma   90.00
#
_symmetry.space_group_name_H-M   'P 1'
#
loop_
_entity.id
_entity.type
_entity.pdbx_description
1 polymer ?
#
loop_
_entity_poly.entity_id
_entity_poly.type
_entity_poly.pdbx_seq_one_letter_code
_entity_poly.pdbx_strand_id
1 'polypeptide(L)'
;MSWPLASFSLVGVVLALGWLAYERARLSARMVAVVGTLAAVAALGRDAFVAIPDVKPITAMTLVVGYALGPLPGFTVGALGMLASNFVLGQGPYTPWQMATWGLVGLAGAALGALSRRRLGRVQLALAAGLAALAAKELMNVYQWTIGASHTPAALLAIAGTGLPFDLADVLASFLFGLAFAPELARLLARMRSRMDVTWEPVQPPVAAPPAPPGAPRAGGLRSLGGPGAIVVLLVALVALAGTPHAASAASSSRGLSFLIASQNADGGFGGASGQHSSELYTGWAAMGLAAAGRNPATVRRNGRSVLDSLRAEAATLAGVGDDERTILAVRACGASAYSFAGRNLVVEVLRARAGDGSFDHQVNLTAFAIFALRAAGHSPRLTAIREAAGWIESQQNGDGGFAFGGRGARSDVDDTGAALQALADAGARNRRVLGLATGYLTRSQNPDGGFPQQYASESNAQSTAWAVQGLIAAGRDPAAVRRRASRSPIGYLESLLAPNGSVRYSRTSAQTPVWVTAQALIALAGKTFPVAG
;
A
#
# COMPACT_ATOMS: atom_id res chain seq x y z
N MET A 1 -2.76 27.26 -14.89
CA MET A 1 -2.05 26.24 -14.11
C MET A 1 -3.11 25.40 -13.39
N SER A 2 -3.10 24.06 -13.52
CA SER A 2 -4.09 23.23 -12.83
C SER A 2 -3.82 23.20 -11.31
N TRP A 3 -4.85 23.07 -10.50
CA TRP A 3 -4.72 23.01 -9.04
C TRP A 3 -3.72 21.96 -8.56
N PRO A 4 -3.74 20.71 -9.10
CA PRO A 4 -2.71 19.72 -8.74
C PRO A 4 -1.29 20.21 -9.05
N LEU A 5 -1.04 20.76 -10.23
CA LEU A 5 0.30 21.22 -10.60
C LEU A 5 0.79 22.33 -9.68
N ALA A 6 -0.07 23.32 -9.36
CA ALA A 6 0.27 24.40 -8.43
C ALA A 6 0.62 23.88 -7.04
N SER A 7 -0.21 22.97 -6.51
CA SER A 7 -0.03 22.41 -5.17
C SER A 7 1.22 21.54 -5.04
N PHE A 8 1.49 20.67 -6.03
CA PHE A 8 2.71 19.85 -6.03
C PHE A 8 3.98 20.69 -6.26
N SER A 9 3.91 21.77 -7.04
CA SER A 9 5.02 22.72 -7.18
C SER A 9 5.34 23.40 -5.86
N LEU A 10 4.32 23.86 -5.11
CA LEU A 10 4.50 24.46 -3.79
C LEU A 10 5.14 23.46 -2.81
N VAL A 11 4.64 22.23 -2.74
CA VAL A 11 5.21 21.17 -1.90
C VAL A 11 6.65 20.86 -2.30
N GLY A 12 6.95 20.78 -3.59
CA GLY A 12 8.31 20.60 -4.10
C GLY A 12 9.26 21.71 -3.65
N VAL A 13 8.81 22.97 -3.67
CA VAL A 13 9.59 24.11 -3.17
C VAL A 13 9.84 23.99 -1.66
N VAL A 14 8.82 23.66 -0.86
CA VAL A 14 8.97 23.47 0.60
C VAL A 14 10.00 22.39 0.91
N LEU A 15 9.94 21.25 0.24
CA LEU A 15 10.89 20.15 0.45
C LEU A 15 12.29 20.53 -0.02
N ALA A 16 12.44 21.20 -1.17
CA ALA A 16 13.72 21.65 -1.69
C ALA A 16 14.38 22.69 -0.75
N LEU A 17 13.61 23.65 -0.24
CA LEU A 17 14.10 24.62 0.72
C LEU A 17 14.52 23.96 2.04
N GLY A 18 13.74 22.99 2.53
CA GLY A 18 14.09 22.22 3.72
C GLY A 18 15.40 21.45 3.55
N TRP A 19 15.56 20.78 2.39
CA TRP A 19 16.78 20.06 2.04
C TRP A 19 17.98 21.00 1.92
N LEU A 20 17.85 22.09 1.18
CA LEU A 20 18.91 23.07 0.98
C LEU A 20 19.34 23.72 2.30
N ALA A 21 18.39 24.02 3.19
CA ALA A 21 18.69 24.53 4.53
C ALA A 21 19.45 23.47 5.36
N TYR A 22 19.07 22.20 5.25
CA TYR A 22 19.76 21.09 5.93
C TYR A 22 21.22 20.95 5.46
N GLU A 23 21.48 20.98 4.16
CA GLU A 23 22.84 20.91 3.61
C GLU A 23 23.70 22.12 4.02
N ARG A 24 23.13 23.31 3.96
CA ARG A 24 23.86 24.55 4.36
C ARG A 24 24.20 24.62 5.84
N ALA A 25 23.41 23.97 6.69
CA ALA A 25 23.63 24.00 8.13
C ALA A 25 24.87 23.24 8.61
N ARG A 26 25.50 22.41 7.76
CA ARG A 26 26.69 21.61 8.07
C ARG A 26 26.58 20.92 9.44
N LEU A 27 25.48 20.25 9.68
CA LEU A 27 25.22 19.54 10.94
C LEU A 27 26.33 18.54 11.23
N SER A 28 26.70 18.42 12.52
CA SER A 28 27.71 17.43 12.93
C SER A 28 27.25 16.01 12.60
N ALA A 29 28.19 15.10 12.33
CA ALA A 29 27.87 13.69 12.04
C ALA A 29 27.03 13.03 13.17
N ARG A 30 27.24 13.45 14.42
CA ARG A 30 26.44 13.01 15.58
C ARG A 30 25.00 13.48 15.47
N MET A 31 24.76 14.74 15.07
CA MET A 31 23.40 15.25 14.86
C MET A 31 22.71 14.54 13.71
N VAL A 32 23.41 14.28 12.61
CA VAL A 32 22.87 13.51 11.46
C VAL A 32 22.45 12.10 11.90
N ALA A 33 23.28 11.41 12.70
CA ALA A 33 22.96 10.09 13.24
C ALA A 33 21.72 10.12 14.17
N VAL A 34 21.61 11.14 15.03
CA VAL A 34 20.43 11.33 15.91
C VAL A 34 19.17 11.58 15.09
N VAL A 35 19.23 12.44 14.06
CA VAL A 35 18.10 12.72 13.16
C VAL A 35 17.66 11.46 12.43
N GLY A 36 18.59 10.70 11.86
CA GLY A 36 18.29 9.44 11.18
C GLY A 36 17.65 8.41 12.12
N THR A 37 18.17 8.25 13.33
CA THR A 37 17.60 7.36 14.35
C THR A 37 16.19 7.79 14.76
N LEU A 38 15.97 9.08 14.99
CA LEU A 38 14.65 9.61 15.37
C LEU A 38 13.63 9.47 14.24
N ALA A 39 14.05 9.66 12.98
CA ALA A 39 13.21 9.45 11.82
C ALA A 39 12.80 7.96 11.69
N ALA A 40 13.74 7.04 11.91
CA ALA A 40 13.44 5.61 11.92
C ALA A 40 12.49 5.22 13.07
N VAL A 41 12.71 5.73 14.28
CA VAL A 41 11.81 5.47 15.43
C VAL A 41 10.42 6.07 15.20
N ALA A 42 10.32 7.25 14.57
CA ALA A 42 9.05 7.86 14.22
C ALA A 42 8.29 7.04 13.15
N ALA A 43 9.01 6.52 12.14
CA ALA A 43 8.45 5.63 11.13
C ALA A 43 7.95 4.32 11.76
N LEU A 44 8.79 3.63 12.53
CA LEU A 44 8.41 2.40 13.23
C LEU A 44 7.23 2.61 14.19
N GLY A 45 7.20 3.75 14.89
CA GLY A 45 6.07 4.13 15.73
C GLY A 45 4.77 4.25 14.93
N ARG A 46 4.82 4.86 13.75
CA ARG A 46 3.65 4.94 12.85
C ARG A 46 3.21 3.57 12.35
N ASP A 47 4.15 2.71 12.00
CA ASP A 47 3.89 1.38 11.46
C ASP A 47 3.36 0.42 12.54
N ALA A 48 3.82 0.56 13.80
CA ALA A 48 3.37 -0.26 14.93
C ALA A 48 1.88 -0.05 15.27
N PHE A 49 1.33 1.13 14.97
CA PHE A 49 -0.08 1.46 15.20
C PHE A 49 -0.93 1.41 13.92
N VAL A 50 -0.47 0.74 12.87
CA VAL A 50 -1.18 0.69 11.57
C VAL A 50 -2.59 0.11 11.68
N ALA A 51 -2.79 -0.84 12.59
CA ALA A 51 -4.08 -1.50 12.80
C ALA A 51 -5.16 -0.58 13.41
N ILE A 52 -4.76 0.56 14.00
CA ILE A 52 -5.69 1.51 14.61
C ILE A 52 -5.73 2.76 13.71
N PRO A 53 -6.85 3.01 13.02
CA PRO A 53 -6.97 4.17 12.15
C PRO A 53 -6.62 5.47 12.89
N ASP A 54 -5.75 6.27 12.29
CA ASP A 54 -5.34 7.59 12.74
C ASP A 54 -4.73 7.70 14.15
N VAL A 55 -4.45 6.60 14.84
CA VAL A 55 -3.75 6.57 16.13
C VAL A 55 -2.25 6.33 15.90
N LYS A 56 -1.45 7.40 15.86
CA LYS A 56 -0.02 7.30 15.50
C LYS A 56 0.83 8.29 16.31
N PRO A 57 1.98 7.86 16.88
CA PRO A 57 2.83 8.73 17.71
C PRO A 57 3.67 9.74 16.92
N ILE A 58 3.77 9.61 15.58
CA ILE A 58 4.71 10.36 14.75
C ILE A 58 4.53 11.88 14.86
N THR A 59 3.29 12.39 14.99
CA THR A 59 3.00 13.83 15.10
C THR A 59 3.58 14.39 16.40
N ALA A 60 3.28 13.75 17.53
CA ALA A 60 3.82 14.15 18.83
C ALA A 60 5.35 14.06 18.86
N MET A 61 5.94 12.99 18.31
CA MET A 61 7.39 12.80 18.24
C MET A 61 8.05 13.90 17.40
N THR A 62 7.56 14.17 16.21
CA THR A 62 8.11 15.20 15.30
C THR A 62 8.05 16.59 15.91
N LEU A 63 6.92 16.95 16.53
CA LEU A 63 6.77 18.21 17.26
C LEU A 63 7.83 18.35 18.35
N VAL A 64 8.01 17.32 19.17
CA VAL A 64 8.97 17.32 20.31
C VAL A 64 10.41 17.37 19.80
N VAL A 65 10.74 16.70 18.71
CA VAL A 65 12.07 16.81 18.09
C VAL A 65 12.35 18.25 17.66
N GLY A 66 11.42 18.89 16.98
CA GLY A 66 11.54 20.30 16.63
C GLY A 66 11.67 21.20 17.85
N TYR A 67 10.83 21.00 18.86
CA TYR A 67 10.85 21.73 20.13
C TYR A 67 12.21 21.66 20.85
N ALA A 68 12.83 20.48 20.88
CA ALA A 68 14.07 20.26 21.62
C ALA A 68 15.33 20.57 20.78
N LEU A 69 15.41 20.09 19.56
CA LEU A 69 16.61 20.15 18.71
C LEU A 69 16.61 21.32 17.72
N GLY A 70 15.45 21.92 17.43
CA GLY A 70 15.35 23.07 16.54
C GLY A 70 14.76 22.73 15.15
N PRO A 71 14.75 23.73 14.24
CA PRO A 71 13.94 23.66 13.02
C PRO A 71 14.39 22.58 12.04
N LEU A 72 15.67 22.48 11.75
CA LEU A 72 16.17 21.54 10.75
C LEU A 72 16.05 20.08 11.19
N PRO A 73 16.47 19.68 12.41
CA PRO A 73 16.20 18.34 12.92
C PRO A 73 14.71 18.00 12.95
N GLY A 74 13.85 18.93 13.39
CA GLY A 74 12.40 18.73 13.42
C GLY A 74 11.82 18.49 12.04
N PHE A 75 12.11 19.36 11.07
CA PHE A 75 11.66 19.22 9.68
C PHE A 75 12.11 17.88 9.08
N THR A 76 13.39 17.55 9.24
CA THR A 76 13.98 16.36 8.63
C THR A 76 13.40 15.08 9.23
N VAL A 77 13.21 15.01 10.55
CA VAL A 77 12.59 13.85 11.21
C VAL A 77 11.15 13.65 10.73
N GLY A 78 10.36 14.72 10.61
CA GLY A 78 9.00 14.65 10.11
C GLY A 78 8.94 14.17 8.65
N ALA A 79 9.73 14.80 7.78
CA ALA A 79 9.76 14.47 6.36
C ALA A 79 10.28 13.04 6.10
N LEU A 80 11.42 12.68 6.68
CA LEU A 80 12.00 11.34 6.50
C LEU A 80 11.22 10.26 7.23
N GLY A 81 10.61 10.54 8.39
CA GLY A 81 9.76 9.61 9.11
C GLY A 81 8.54 9.22 8.28
N MET A 82 7.90 10.19 7.60
CA MET A 82 6.80 9.90 6.67
C MET A 82 7.26 9.14 5.45
N LEU A 83 8.36 9.56 4.83
CA LEU A 83 8.91 8.84 3.69
C LEU A 83 9.25 7.39 4.05
N ALA A 84 9.96 7.18 5.15
CA ALA A 84 10.40 5.85 5.59
C ALA A 84 9.22 4.93 5.91
N SER A 85 8.22 5.40 6.66
CA SER A 85 7.04 4.58 6.97
C SER A 85 6.20 4.26 5.73
N ASN A 86 6.17 5.16 4.74
CA ASN A 86 5.45 4.89 3.50
C ASN A 86 6.10 3.80 2.62
N PHE A 87 7.36 3.41 2.86
CA PHE A 87 7.91 2.19 2.26
C PHE A 87 7.22 0.93 2.78
N VAL A 88 6.67 0.97 3.99
CA VAL A 88 5.91 -0.12 4.60
C VAL A 88 4.41 0.04 4.32
N LEU A 89 3.86 1.24 4.50
CA LEU A 89 2.43 1.51 4.42
C LEU A 89 1.92 1.82 3.00
N GLY A 90 2.82 1.99 2.05
CA GLY A 90 2.53 2.32 0.65
C GLY A 90 2.92 3.75 0.28
N GLN A 91 3.52 3.88 -0.90
CA GLN A 91 3.89 5.15 -1.53
C GLN A 91 2.78 5.61 -2.47
N GLY A 92 2.54 6.91 -2.52
CA GLY A 92 1.55 7.50 -3.43
C GLY A 92 1.76 8.99 -3.64
N PRO A 93 0.89 9.64 -4.44
CA PRO A 93 0.94 11.09 -4.65
C PRO A 93 0.84 11.90 -3.36
N TYR A 94 0.28 11.31 -2.31
CA TYR A 94 0.20 11.90 -0.97
C TYR A 94 1.56 11.96 -0.25
N THR A 95 2.55 11.15 -0.64
CA THR A 95 3.83 11.07 0.08
C THR A 95 4.58 12.41 0.15
N PRO A 96 4.78 13.18 -0.94
CA PRO A 96 5.42 14.49 -0.84
C PRO A 96 4.64 15.46 0.06
N TRP A 97 3.31 15.40 0.02
CA TRP A 97 2.45 16.19 0.89
C TRP A 97 2.61 15.81 2.36
N GLN A 98 2.65 14.52 2.68
CA GLN A 98 2.91 14.04 4.03
C GLN A 98 4.30 14.47 4.51
N MET A 99 5.33 14.33 3.68
CA MET A 99 6.68 14.78 4.02
C MET A 99 6.72 16.27 4.37
N ALA A 100 6.10 17.11 3.54
CA ALA A 100 6.02 18.55 3.78
C ALA A 100 5.20 18.85 5.04
N THR A 101 4.03 18.25 5.21
CA THR A 101 3.12 18.47 6.34
C THR A 101 3.80 18.13 7.66
N TRP A 102 4.39 16.94 7.79
CA TRP A 102 5.07 16.55 9.03
C TRP A 102 6.42 17.26 9.20
N GLY A 103 7.07 17.68 8.13
CA GLY A 103 8.17 18.62 8.18
C GLY A 103 7.75 19.95 8.82
N LEU A 104 6.60 20.51 8.42
CA LEU A 104 6.02 21.72 9.00
C LEU A 104 5.63 21.54 10.47
N VAL A 105 5.13 20.37 10.88
CA VAL A 105 4.91 20.04 12.30
C VAL A 105 6.23 20.14 13.09
N GLY A 106 7.33 19.67 12.54
CA GLY A 106 8.66 19.83 13.15
C GLY A 106 9.10 21.29 13.26
N LEU A 107 8.83 22.12 12.25
CA LEU A 107 9.09 23.56 12.30
C LEU A 107 8.21 24.26 13.36
N ALA A 108 6.93 23.88 13.45
CA ALA A 108 6.02 24.38 14.47
C ALA A 108 6.52 24.05 15.88
N GLY A 109 7.02 22.83 16.08
CA GLY A 109 7.68 22.43 17.31
C GLY A 109 8.90 23.31 17.65
N ALA A 110 9.74 23.62 16.67
CA ALA A 110 10.89 24.48 16.86
C ALA A 110 10.50 25.92 17.21
N ALA A 111 9.50 26.47 16.54
CA ALA A 111 8.95 27.78 16.85
C ALA A 111 8.39 27.82 18.29
N LEU A 112 7.61 26.79 18.66
CA LEU A 112 7.09 26.64 20.01
C LEU A 112 8.22 26.58 21.05
N GLY A 113 9.30 25.82 20.75
CA GLY A 113 10.48 25.74 21.60
C GLY A 113 11.22 27.07 21.77
N ALA A 114 11.33 27.85 20.71
CA ALA A 114 11.94 29.18 20.75
C ALA A 114 11.07 30.17 21.56
N LEU A 115 9.77 30.25 21.28
CA LEU A 115 8.83 31.18 21.95
C LEU A 115 8.68 30.86 23.44
N SER A 116 8.59 29.59 23.82
CA SER A 116 8.43 29.17 25.21
C SER A 116 9.76 29.04 25.97
N ARG A 117 10.88 29.33 25.31
CA ARG A 117 12.25 29.06 25.87
C ARG A 117 12.40 27.62 26.37
N ARG A 118 11.70 26.66 25.72
CA ARG A 118 11.65 25.22 26.08
C ARG A 118 11.23 24.94 27.53
N ARG A 119 10.29 25.75 28.06
CA ARG A 119 9.80 25.65 29.46
C ARG A 119 8.41 25.08 29.57
N LEU A 120 7.86 24.51 28.48
CA LEU A 120 6.50 23.95 28.51
C LEU A 120 6.42 22.70 29.36
N GLY A 121 5.34 22.61 30.13
CA GLY A 121 4.99 21.45 30.91
C GLY A 121 4.34 20.35 30.09
N ARG A 122 4.07 19.22 30.74
CA ARG A 122 3.48 18.00 30.14
C ARG A 122 2.20 18.29 29.36
N VAL A 123 1.23 18.95 30.02
CA VAL A 123 -0.08 19.22 29.44
C VAL A 123 0.02 20.19 28.25
N GLN A 124 0.90 21.20 28.35
CA GLN A 124 1.10 22.17 27.28
C GLN A 124 1.71 21.53 26.03
N LEU A 125 2.69 20.62 26.20
CA LEU A 125 3.25 19.86 25.08
C LEU A 125 2.23 18.91 24.47
N ALA A 126 1.38 18.29 25.29
CA ALA A 126 0.31 17.41 24.82
C ALA A 126 -0.74 18.19 24.01
N LEU A 127 -1.18 19.35 24.52
CA LEU A 127 -2.11 20.22 23.78
C LEU A 127 -1.50 20.69 22.44
N ALA A 128 -0.20 21.05 22.46
CA ALA A 128 0.50 21.41 21.23
C ALA A 128 0.57 20.24 20.23
N ALA A 129 0.75 18.99 20.69
CA ALA A 129 0.75 17.82 19.83
C ALA A 129 -0.64 17.57 19.21
N GLY A 130 -1.72 17.70 19.98
CA GLY A 130 -3.09 17.61 19.46
C GLY A 130 -3.40 18.70 18.43
N LEU A 131 -3.04 19.95 18.72
CA LEU A 131 -3.23 21.06 17.76
C LEU A 131 -2.40 20.87 16.48
N ALA A 132 -1.18 20.36 16.60
CA ALA A 132 -0.35 20.06 15.44
C ALA A 132 -0.92 18.92 14.59
N ALA A 133 -1.56 17.91 15.23
CA ALA A 133 -2.27 16.86 14.52
C ALA A 133 -3.46 17.42 13.74
N LEU A 134 -4.28 18.28 14.35
CA LEU A 134 -5.37 18.92 13.66
C LEU A 134 -4.87 19.71 12.44
N ALA A 135 -3.86 20.55 12.61
CA ALA A 135 -3.29 21.34 11.51
C ALA A 135 -2.73 20.44 10.39
N ALA A 136 -2.08 19.31 10.75
CA ALA A 136 -1.57 18.36 9.77
C ALA A 136 -2.71 17.70 8.98
N LYS A 137 -3.81 17.35 9.64
CA LYS A 137 -5.00 16.78 8.99
C LYS A 137 -5.65 17.77 8.03
N GLU A 138 -5.80 19.04 8.45
CA GLU A 138 -6.35 20.07 7.56
C GLU A 138 -5.47 20.31 6.32
N LEU A 139 -4.14 20.25 6.45
CA LEU A 139 -3.24 20.27 5.29
C LEU A 139 -3.44 19.05 4.38
N MET A 140 -3.71 17.89 4.93
CA MET A 140 -4.04 16.70 4.13
C MET A 140 -5.43 16.79 3.50
N ASN A 141 -6.40 17.43 4.13
CA ASN A 141 -7.71 17.76 3.54
C ASN A 141 -7.55 18.72 2.35
N VAL A 142 -6.66 19.72 2.47
CA VAL A 142 -6.28 20.58 1.33
C VAL A 142 -5.64 19.77 0.20
N TYR A 143 -4.77 18.81 0.48
CA TYR A 143 -4.25 17.89 -0.54
C TYR A 143 -5.39 17.19 -1.28
N GLN A 144 -6.31 16.56 -0.56
CA GLN A 144 -7.46 15.88 -1.15
C GLN A 144 -8.31 16.82 -2.02
N TRP A 145 -8.52 18.05 -1.55
CA TRP A 145 -9.23 19.07 -2.30
C TRP A 145 -8.50 19.46 -3.58
N THR A 146 -7.16 19.60 -3.57
CA THR A 146 -6.39 20.02 -4.76
C THR A 146 -6.36 18.96 -5.86
N ILE A 147 -6.52 17.68 -5.52
CA ILE A 147 -6.59 16.57 -6.50
C ILE A 147 -8.02 16.16 -6.84
N GLY A 148 -9.01 16.67 -6.09
CA GLY A 148 -10.43 16.40 -6.28
C GLY A 148 -11.00 16.98 -7.57
N ALA A 149 -12.19 16.53 -7.93
CA ALA A 149 -12.90 17.00 -9.13
C ALA A 149 -13.51 18.42 -8.97
N SER A 150 -13.76 18.85 -7.73
CA SER A 150 -14.35 20.17 -7.43
C SER A 150 -13.46 20.96 -6.47
N HIS A 151 -13.22 22.23 -6.80
CA HIS A 151 -12.35 23.11 -6.04
C HIS A 151 -13.13 24.27 -5.39
N THR A 152 -14.40 24.04 -5.08
CA THR A 152 -15.24 25.02 -4.35
C THR A 152 -14.96 24.97 -2.85
N PRO A 153 -15.20 26.06 -2.10
CA PRO A 153 -15.12 26.04 -0.63
C PRO A 153 -16.05 24.99 0.00
N ALA A 154 -17.23 24.75 -0.59
CA ALA A 154 -18.16 23.73 -0.15
C ALA A 154 -17.56 22.30 -0.28
N ALA A 155 -16.81 22.03 -1.34
CA ALA A 155 -16.12 20.75 -1.50
C ALA A 155 -15.03 20.55 -0.44
N LEU A 156 -14.27 21.60 -0.09
CA LEU A 156 -13.28 21.53 0.99
C LEU A 156 -13.96 21.25 2.34
N LEU A 157 -15.05 21.95 2.65
CA LEU A 157 -15.82 21.71 3.87
C LEU A 157 -16.41 20.29 3.92
N ALA A 158 -16.86 19.77 2.80
CA ALA A 158 -17.36 18.39 2.72
C ALA A 158 -16.23 17.37 3.01
N ILE A 159 -15.03 17.58 2.44
CA ILE A 159 -13.87 16.72 2.71
C ILE A 159 -13.50 16.78 4.20
N ALA A 160 -13.38 17.97 4.78
CA ALA A 160 -13.07 18.13 6.20
C ALA A 160 -14.16 17.52 7.09
N GLY A 161 -15.44 17.70 6.73
CA GLY A 161 -16.57 17.14 7.47
C GLY A 161 -16.61 15.63 7.47
N THR A 162 -16.34 14.98 6.34
CA THR A 162 -16.29 13.51 6.25
C THR A 162 -15.06 12.92 6.94
N GLY A 163 -13.93 13.66 6.97
CA GLY A 163 -12.70 13.28 7.66
C GLY A 163 -12.75 13.49 9.18
N LEU A 164 -13.68 14.31 9.68
CA LEU A 164 -13.69 14.80 11.07
C LEU A 164 -13.58 13.70 12.16
N PRO A 165 -14.27 12.56 12.09
CA PRO A 165 -14.11 11.50 13.11
C PRO A 165 -12.68 10.96 13.18
N PHE A 166 -12.02 10.80 12.05
CA PHE A 166 -10.63 10.33 11.95
C PHE A 166 -9.63 11.41 12.38
N ASP A 167 -9.91 12.66 12.04
CA ASP A 167 -9.08 13.80 12.43
C ASP A 167 -9.12 14.00 13.95
N LEU A 168 -10.30 13.86 14.57
CA LEU A 168 -10.45 13.89 16.03
C LEU A 168 -9.76 12.71 16.72
N ALA A 169 -9.75 11.53 16.11
CA ALA A 169 -9.01 10.37 16.62
C ALA A 169 -7.50 10.64 16.64
N ASP A 170 -6.92 11.22 15.56
CA ASP A 170 -5.50 11.60 15.52
C ASP A 170 -5.17 12.72 16.53
N VAL A 171 -6.05 13.72 16.68
CA VAL A 171 -5.90 14.79 17.68
C VAL A 171 -5.83 14.20 19.09
N LEU A 172 -6.78 13.33 19.45
CA LEU A 172 -6.81 12.68 20.76
C LEU A 172 -5.58 11.77 20.97
N ALA A 173 -5.24 10.98 19.97
CA ALA A 173 -4.07 10.10 20.01
C ALA A 173 -2.77 10.90 20.18
N SER A 174 -2.58 11.97 19.40
CA SER A 174 -1.40 12.82 19.49
C SER A 174 -1.32 13.55 20.84
N PHE A 175 -2.46 13.98 21.40
CA PHE A 175 -2.54 14.52 22.75
C PHE A 175 -2.12 13.48 23.80
N LEU A 176 -2.65 12.26 23.74
CA LEU A 176 -2.33 11.17 24.67
C LEU A 176 -0.85 10.75 24.57
N PHE A 177 -0.31 10.63 23.37
CA PHE A 177 1.12 10.40 23.16
C PHE A 177 1.97 11.57 23.70
N GLY A 178 1.52 12.80 23.51
CA GLY A 178 2.14 13.98 24.07
C GLY A 178 2.19 13.93 25.62
N LEU A 179 1.07 13.52 26.26
CA LEU A 179 1.04 13.30 27.71
C LEU A 179 1.99 12.17 28.15
N ALA A 180 2.04 11.09 27.37
CA ALA A 180 2.78 9.88 27.76
C ALA A 180 4.30 10.11 27.74
N PHE A 181 4.85 10.67 26.66
CA PHE A 181 6.30 10.68 26.47
C PHE A 181 6.93 12.04 26.12
N ALA A 182 6.16 13.08 25.75
CA ALA A 182 6.75 14.31 25.24
C ALA A 182 7.75 14.99 26.20
N PRO A 183 7.48 15.12 27.51
CA PRO A 183 8.43 15.76 28.42
C PRO A 183 9.72 14.94 28.60
N GLU A 184 9.59 13.61 28.63
CA GLU A 184 10.72 12.69 28.80
C GLU A 184 11.63 12.73 27.56
N LEU A 185 11.02 12.68 26.38
CA LEU A 185 11.71 12.79 25.10
C LEU A 185 12.38 14.18 24.96
N ALA A 186 11.67 15.26 25.29
CA ALA A 186 12.23 16.61 25.25
C ALA A 186 13.45 16.75 26.17
N ARG A 187 13.39 16.20 27.40
CA ARG A 187 14.51 16.20 28.35
C ARG A 187 15.70 15.35 27.86
N LEU A 188 15.41 14.20 27.27
CA LEU A 188 16.44 13.34 26.66
C LEU A 188 17.16 14.09 25.53
N LEU A 189 16.40 14.66 24.60
CA LEU A 189 16.96 15.39 23.45
C LEU A 189 17.71 16.65 23.87
N ALA A 190 17.23 17.37 24.88
CA ALA A 190 17.94 18.52 25.42
C ALA A 190 19.31 18.13 26.01
N ARG A 191 19.38 17.01 26.75
CA ARG A 191 20.67 16.47 27.25
C ARG A 191 21.59 16.01 26.12
N MET A 192 21.05 15.42 25.06
CA MET A 192 21.85 15.05 23.89
C MET A 192 22.41 16.29 23.20
N ARG A 193 21.58 17.33 23.02
CA ARG A 193 22.00 18.60 22.42
C ARG A 193 23.14 19.22 23.17
N SER A 194 23.07 19.37 24.51
CA SER A 194 24.15 19.96 25.31
C SER A 194 25.48 19.18 25.26
N ARG A 195 25.41 17.86 24.96
CA ARG A 195 26.61 17.03 24.77
C ARG A 195 27.19 17.12 23.35
N MET A 196 26.44 17.68 22.40
CA MET A 196 26.85 17.84 20.99
C MET A 196 27.41 19.25 20.72
N ASP A 197 27.12 20.23 21.58
CA ASP A 197 27.69 21.56 21.52
C ASP A 197 29.16 21.45 22.01
N VAL A 198 30.09 21.24 21.06
CA VAL A 198 31.52 21.22 21.34
C VAL A 198 32.02 22.68 21.33
N THR A 199 32.31 23.23 22.49
CA THR A 199 33.10 24.48 22.63
C THR A 199 34.55 24.13 22.37
N TRP A 200 35.11 24.64 21.29
CA TRP A 200 36.56 24.60 21.08
C TRP A 200 37.20 25.68 21.97
N GLU A 201 37.77 25.28 23.09
CA GLU A 201 38.76 26.11 23.73
C GLU A 201 40.07 26.00 22.95
N PRO A 202 40.73 27.11 22.56
CA PRO A 202 42.03 27.05 21.92
C PRO A 202 43.02 26.42 22.89
N VAL A 203 43.45 25.20 22.60
CA VAL A 203 44.56 24.58 23.31
C VAL A 203 45.80 25.39 23.00
N GLN A 204 46.45 25.97 24.03
CA GLN A 204 47.77 26.56 23.89
C GLN A 204 48.71 25.50 23.28
N PRO A 205 49.53 25.87 22.27
CA PRO A 205 50.39 24.90 21.60
C PRO A 205 51.33 24.23 22.59
N PRO A 206 51.46 22.91 22.61
CA PRO A 206 52.44 22.22 23.44
C PRO A 206 53.84 22.58 22.96
N VAL A 207 54.72 22.85 23.93
CA VAL A 207 56.15 23.00 23.72
C VAL A 207 56.67 21.77 22.97
N ALA A 208 57.43 22.00 21.91
CA ALA A 208 57.94 21.02 20.98
C ALA A 208 58.62 19.82 21.66
N ALA A 209 58.18 18.62 21.35
CA ALA A 209 58.86 17.37 21.69
C ALA A 209 59.87 16.98 20.58
N PRO A 210 60.94 16.29 20.89
CA PRO A 210 62.04 15.98 19.97
C PRO A 210 61.61 14.91 18.92
N PRO A 211 62.32 14.82 17.76
CA PRO A 211 61.89 14.01 16.60
C PRO A 211 62.08 12.51 16.83
N ALA A 212 61.12 11.71 16.36
CA ALA A 212 61.16 10.25 16.37
C ALA A 212 61.91 9.69 15.15
N PRO A 213 62.51 8.49 15.25
CA PRO A 213 63.36 7.91 14.22
C PRO A 213 62.57 7.29 13.05
N PRO A 214 63.21 7.12 11.87
CA PRO A 214 62.53 6.64 10.66
C PRO A 214 62.53 5.11 10.55
N GLY A 215 61.45 4.56 10.00
CA GLY A 215 61.46 3.25 9.39
C GLY A 215 60.34 2.29 9.76
N ALA A 216 59.37 2.14 8.85
CA ALA A 216 58.65 0.89 8.64
C ALA A 216 58.00 0.83 7.23
N PRO A 217 57.91 -0.32 6.59
CA PRO A 217 57.81 -0.46 5.16
C PRO A 217 56.37 -0.45 4.63
N ARG A 218 56.25 0.00 3.35
CA ARG A 218 55.01 -0.01 2.57
C ARG A 218 54.63 -1.42 2.12
N ALA A 219 53.41 -1.85 2.37
CA ALA A 219 52.83 -3.05 1.81
C ALA A 219 52.31 -2.78 0.40
N GLY A 220 52.66 -3.70 -0.50
CA GLY A 220 52.43 -3.59 -1.92
C GLY A 220 50.98 -3.92 -2.36
N GLY A 221 50.60 -3.32 -3.48
CA GLY A 221 49.29 -3.51 -4.11
C GLY A 221 49.15 -4.85 -4.83
N LEU A 222 47.93 -5.36 -4.82
CA LEU A 222 47.49 -6.49 -5.64
C LEU A 222 46.98 -6.00 -7.00
N ARG A 223 47.57 -6.53 -8.06
CA ARG A 223 47.22 -6.29 -9.46
C ARG A 223 45.96 -7.10 -9.85
N SER A 224 45.10 -6.45 -10.60
CA SER A 224 43.97 -7.04 -11.31
C SER A 224 44.43 -7.95 -12.44
N LEU A 225 43.78 -9.10 -12.56
CA LEU A 225 43.81 -9.95 -13.77
C LEU A 225 42.40 -9.96 -14.37
N GLY A 226 42.19 -9.21 -15.42
CA GLY A 226 41.05 -9.31 -16.31
C GLY A 226 41.51 -9.80 -17.68
N GLY A 227 40.91 -10.85 -18.20
CA GLY A 227 41.10 -11.34 -19.55
C GLY A 227 39.75 -11.57 -20.24
N PRO A 228 39.59 -11.21 -21.54
CA PRO A 228 38.30 -11.25 -22.22
C PRO A 228 38.11 -12.58 -22.95
N GLY A 229 37.60 -13.58 -22.20
CA GLY A 229 37.33 -14.92 -22.77
C GLY A 229 36.00 -15.55 -22.39
N ALA A 230 35.24 -14.94 -21.47
CA ALA A 230 34.04 -15.58 -20.89
C ALA A 230 32.69 -15.12 -21.50
N ILE A 231 32.68 -14.21 -22.47
CA ILE A 231 31.43 -13.58 -22.95
C ILE A 231 30.80 -14.33 -24.15
N VAL A 232 31.53 -15.18 -24.85
CA VAL A 232 31.03 -15.83 -26.09
C VAL A 232 30.25 -17.12 -25.80
N VAL A 233 30.42 -17.78 -24.67
CA VAL A 233 29.71 -19.05 -24.35
C VAL A 233 28.32 -18.82 -23.77
N LEU A 234 28.02 -17.63 -23.25
CA LEU A 234 26.71 -17.31 -22.65
C LEU A 234 25.64 -16.89 -23.66
N LEU A 235 26.02 -16.52 -24.88
CA LEU A 235 25.11 -16.02 -25.93
C LEU A 235 24.48 -17.14 -26.78
N VAL A 236 25.01 -18.34 -26.79
CA VAL A 236 24.45 -19.47 -27.56
C VAL A 236 23.44 -20.29 -26.75
N ALA A 237 23.44 -20.20 -25.42
CA ALA A 237 22.47 -20.89 -24.56
C ALA A 237 21.13 -20.11 -24.41
N LEU A 238 21.06 -18.86 -24.81
CA LEU A 238 19.86 -18.00 -24.64
C LEU A 238 18.86 -18.04 -25.81
N VAL A 239 19.18 -18.71 -26.92
CA VAL A 239 18.31 -18.78 -28.11
C VAL A 239 17.43 -20.06 -28.12
N ALA A 240 17.65 -21.03 -27.25
CA ALA A 240 16.92 -22.31 -27.24
C ALA A 240 15.74 -22.40 -26.24
N LEU A 241 15.39 -21.33 -25.52
CA LEU A 241 14.24 -21.29 -24.60
C LEU A 241 13.20 -20.24 -25.00
N ALA A 242 12.86 -20.13 -26.25
CA ALA A 242 11.60 -19.50 -26.64
C ALA A 242 10.47 -20.52 -26.41
N GLY A 243 10.17 -20.75 -25.13
CA GLY A 243 8.98 -21.50 -24.74
C GLY A 243 7.72 -20.77 -25.21
N THR A 244 6.72 -21.53 -25.65
CA THR A 244 5.41 -21.01 -26.02
C THR A 244 4.81 -20.18 -24.88
N PRO A 245 3.98 -19.15 -25.13
CA PRO A 245 3.40 -18.30 -24.08
C PRO A 245 2.71 -19.07 -22.95
N HIS A 246 2.14 -20.24 -23.25
CA HIS A 246 1.50 -21.12 -22.27
C HIS A 246 2.49 -21.81 -21.30
N ALA A 247 3.69 -22.16 -21.77
CA ALA A 247 4.70 -22.79 -20.92
C ALA A 247 5.32 -21.78 -19.93
N ALA A 248 5.51 -20.54 -20.34
CA ALA A 248 6.04 -19.48 -19.47
C ALA A 248 5.04 -19.13 -18.35
N SER A 249 3.75 -19.01 -18.67
CA SER A 249 2.69 -18.74 -17.68
C SER A 249 2.55 -19.89 -16.66
N ALA A 250 2.62 -21.15 -17.08
CA ALA A 250 2.60 -22.31 -16.18
C ALA A 250 3.80 -22.32 -15.23
N ALA A 251 5.01 -22.01 -15.71
CA ALA A 251 6.20 -21.92 -14.88
C ALA A 251 6.13 -20.75 -13.88
N SER A 252 5.58 -19.61 -14.29
CA SER A 252 5.34 -18.46 -13.42
C SER A 252 4.33 -18.76 -12.32
N SER A 253 3.22 -19.42 -12.68
CA SER A 253 2.20 -19.86 -11.72
C SER A 253 2.76 -20.86 -10.72
N SER A 254 3.60 -21.81 -11.13
CA SER A 254 4.25 -22.79 -10.25
C SER A 254 5.17 -22.13 -9.22
N ARG A 255 5.97 -21.13 -9.63
CA ARG A 255 6.85 -20.39 -8.71
C ARG A 255 6.05 -19.54 -7.71
N GLY A 256 5.01 -18.86 -8.17
CA GLY A 256 4.12 -18.09 -7.31
C GLY A 256 3.37 -18.97 -6.31
N LEU A 257 2.92 -20.14 -6.73
CA LEU A 257 2.31 -21.16 -5.86
C LEU A 257 3.30 -21.62 -4.77
N SER A 258 4.54 -21.93 -5.14
CA SER A 258 5.58 -22.32 -4.19
C SER A 258 5.87 -21.21 -3.17
N PHE A 259 5.91 -19.95 -3.61
CA PHE A 259 6.07 -18.81 -2.72
C PHE A 259 4.90 -18.69 -1.73
N LEU A 260 3.64 -18.80 -2.16
CA LEU A 260 2.49 -18.76 -1.26
C LEU A 260 2.56 -19.88 -0.23
N ILE A 261 2.81 -21.13 -0.65
CA ILE A 261 2.92 -22.27 0.28
C ILE A 261 4.02 -22.01 1.33
N ALA A 262 5.18 -21.51 0.90
CA ALA A 262 6.30 -21.20 1.79
C ALA A 262 6.00 -20.04 2.76
N SER A 263 5.07 -19.14 2.39
CA SER A 263 4.70 -17.96 3.18
C SER A 263 3.63 -18.22 4.25
N GLN A 264 3.08 -19.44 4.32
CA GLN A 264 2.09 -19.80 5.32
C GLN A 264 2.67 -19.69 6.74
N ASN A 265 1.96 -19.10 7.66
CA ASN A 265 2.33 -18.97 9.07
C ASN A 265 2.00 -20.25 9.88
N ALA A 266 2.56 -20.36 11.09
CA ALA A 266 2.37 -21.49 11.98
C ALA A 266 0.92 -21.76 12.41
N ASP A 267 0.07 -20.72 12.37
CA ASP A 267 -1.38 -20.79 12.63
C ASP A 267 -2.22 -21.22 11.43
N GLY A 268 -1.57 -21.52 10.30
CA GLY A 268 -2.20 -21.90 9.04
C GLY A 268 -2.65 -20.72 8.16
N GLY A 269 -2.58 -19.49 8.64
CA GLY A 269 -2.95 -18.28 7.93
C GLY A 269 -1.80 -17.59 7.18
N PHE A 270 -2.08 -16.39 6.70
CA PHE A 270 -1.13 -15.57 5.95
C PHE A 270 -1.17 -14.12 6.41
N GLY A 271 0.00 -13.48 6.44
CA GLY A 271 0.14 -12.02 6.52
C GLY A 271 0.38 -11.39 5.14
N GLY A 272 0.53 -10.09 5.09
CA GLY A 272 0.83 -9.35 3.84
C GLY A 272 2.19 -9.72 3.24
N ALA A 273 3.14 -10.16 4.09
CA ALA A 273 4.43 -10.74 3.74
C ALA A 273 4.74 -11.93 4.64
N SER A 274 5.70 -12.78 4.23
CA SER A 274 6.15 -13.93 5.03
C SER A 274 6.56 -13.51 6.44
N GLY A 275 6.03 -14.19 7.46
CA GLY A 275 6.31 -13.92 8.88
C GLY A 275 5.54 -12.76 9.50
N GLN A 276 4.73 -12.02 8.75
CA GLN A 276 3.78 -11.06 9.31
C GLN A 276 2.57 -11.79 9.89
N HIS A 277 1.92 -11.18 10.89
CA HIS A 277 0.71 -11.74 11.50
C HIS A 277 -0.35 -12.08 10.45
N SER A 278 -1.00 -13.23 10.64
CA SER A 278 -2.12 -13.66 9.81
C SER A 278 -3.32 -12.72 10.00
N SER A 279 -4.06 -12.52 8.94
CA SER A 279 -5.37 -11.88 8.98
C SER A 279 -6.30 -12.53 7.98
N GLU A 280 -7.60 -12.40 8.21
CA GLU A 280 -8.62 -12.91 7.28
C GLU A 280 -8.38 -12.36 5.86
N LEU A 281 -8.10 -11.06 5.72
CA LEU A 281 -7.83 -10.41 4.45
C LEU A 281 -6.75 -11.16 3.64
N TYR A 282 -5.57 -11.33 4.21
CA TYR A 282 -4.45 -11.96 3.50
C TYR A 282 -4.63 -13.47 3.35
N THR A 283 -5.22 -14.12 4.37
CA THR A 283 -5.52 -15.55 4.35
C THR A 283 -6.58 -15.86 3.29
N GLY A 284 -7.62 -15.04 3.18
CA GLY A 284 -8.65 -15.15 2.16
C GLY A 284 -8.10 -15.02 0.73
N TRP A 285 -7.29 -13.98 0.49
CA TRP A 285 -6.66 -13.80 -0.82
C TRP A 285 -5.68 -14.95 -1.15
N ALA A 286 -4.87 -15.38 -0.19
CA ALA A 286 -3.97 -16.52 -0.39
C ALA A 286 -4.73 -17.80 -0.72
N ALA A 287 -5.86 -18.06 -0.06
CA ALA A 287 -6.74 -19.18 -0.37
C ALA A 287 -7.21 -19.16 -1.83
N MET A 288 -7.72 -18.02 -2.30
CA MET A 288 -8.19 -17.88 -3.68
C MET A 288 -7.04 -18.03 -4.69
N GLY A 289 -5.85 -17.47 -4.41
CA GLY A 289 -4.67 -17.63 -5.25
C GLY A 289 -4.16 -19.06 -5.32
N LEU A 290 -4.14 -19.78 -4.20
CA LEU A 290 -3.79 -21.22 -4.13
C LEU A 290 -4.76 -22.07 -4.97
N ALA A 291 -6.08 -21.84 -4.80
CA ALA A 291 -7.11 -22.54 -5.56
C ALA A 291 -7.00 -22.27 -7.08
N ALA A 292 -6.78 -21.02 -7.46
CA ALA A 292 -6.59 -20.63 -8.86
C ALA A 292 -5.39 -21.36 -9.50
N ALA A 293 -4.31 -21.54 -8.73
CA ALA A 293 -3.12 -22.30 -9.14
C ALA A 293 -3.29 -23.82 -9.04
N GLY A 294 -4.50 -24.33 -8.82
CA GLY A 294 -4.81 -25.76 -8.77
C GLY A 294 -4.45 -26.47 -7.47
N ARG A 295 -4.23 -25.73 -6.38
CA ARG A 295 -3.92 -26.28 -5.07
C ARG A 295 -5.07 -26.05 -4.09
N ASN A 296 -5.74 -27.11 -3.63
CA ASN A 296 -6.78 -26.96 -2.61
C ASN A 296 -6.19 -26.37 -1.32
N PRO A 297 -6.64 -25.15 -0.89
CA PRO A 297 -6.08 -24.45 0.26
C PRO A 297 -6.28 -25.21 1.58
N ALA A 298 -7.34 -26.02 1.70
CA ALA A 298 -7.59 -26.83 2.90
C ALA A 298 -6.51 -27.90 3.13
N THR A 299 -5.74 -28.25 2.08
CA THR A 299 -4.64 -29.22 2.17
C THR A 299 -3.29 -28.56 2.45
N VAL A 300 -3.20 -27.22 2.34
CA VAL A 300 -1.99 -26.46 2.66
C VAL A 300 -1.92 -26.28 4.17
N ARG A 301 -0.92 -26.89 4.80
CA ARG A 301 -0.81 -26.93 6.26
C ARG A 301 0.61 -26.55 6.72
N ARG A 302 0.65 -25.84 7.85
CA ARG A 302 1.88 -25.60 8.61
C ARG A 302 1.61 -25.88 10.08
N ASN A 303 2.49 -26.65 10.72
CA ASN A 303 2.30 -27.12 12.11
C ASN A 303 0.93 -27.81 12.33
N GLY A 304 0.45 -28.56 11.33
CA GLY A 304 -0.84 -29.25 11.40
C GLY A 304 -2.07 -28.37 11.13
N ARG A 305 -1.93 -27.03 11.11
CA ARG A 305 -3.03 -26.08 10.88
C ARG A 305 -3.14 -25.73 9.41
N SER A 306 -4.36 -25.78 8.88
CA SER A 306 -4.68 -25.43 7.50
C SER A 306 -5.12 -23.96 7.36
N VAL A 307 -5.19 -23.49 6.11
CA VAL A 307 -5.81 -22.19 5.75
C VAL A 307 -7.22 -22.08 6.33
N LEU A 308 -8.00 -23.17 6.25
CA LEU A 308 -9.38 -23.17 6.75
C LEU A 308 -9.45 -23.07 8.29
N ASP A 309 -8.43 -23.62 8.99
CA ASP A 309 -8.36 -23.52 10.45
C ASP A 309 -8.07 -22.06 10.90
N SER A 310 -7.22 -21.35 10.17
CA SER A 310 -6.97 -19.92 10.41
C SER A 310 -8.20 -19.07 10.12
N LEU A 311 -8.88 -19.28 8.99
CA LEU A 311 -10.12 -18.56 8.68
C LEU A 311 -11.20 -18.77 9.75
N ARG A 312 -11.32 -20.01 10.30
CA ARG A 312 -12.26 -20.30 11.39
C ARG A 312 -11.90 -19.56 12.69
N ALA A 313 -10.63 -19.47 13.00
CA ALA A 313 -10.17 -18.77 14.20
C ALA A 313 -10.47 -17.26 14.14
N GLU A 314 -10.46 -16.69 12.94
CA GLU A 314 -10.71 -15.27 12.71
C GLU A 314 -12.19 -14.94 12.41
N ALA A 315 -13.08 -15.93 12.33
CA ALA A 315 -14.48 -15.73 11.95
C ALA A 315 -15.24 -14.78 12.88
N ALA A 316 -14.83 -14.68 14.16
CA ALA A 316 -15.43 -13.76 15.12
C ALA A 316 -15.01 -12.29 14.91
N THR A 317 -13.96 -12.03 14.15
CA THR A 317 -13.44 -10.67 13.89
C THR A 317 -13.97 -10.07 12.60
N LEU A 318 -14.74 -10.82 11.80
CA LEU A 318 -15.33 -10.33 10.56
C LEU A 318 -16.28 -9.17 10.84
N ALA A 319 -16.04 -8.04 10.23
CA ALA A 319 -16.78 -6.79 10.41
C ALA A 319 -17.20 -6.21 9.05
N GLY A 320 -18.48 -6.37 8.73
CA GLY A 320 -19.05 -5.81 7.50
C GLY A 320 -19.10 -6.79 6.33
N VAL A 321 -19.88 -6.41 5.32
CA VAL A 321 -20.24 -7.27 4.20
C VAL A 321 -19.03 -7.71 3.37
N GLY A 322 -18.02 -6.85 3.19
CA GLY A 322 -16.83 -7.18 2.40
C GLY A 322 -15.98 -8.30 3.00
N ASP A 323 -15.91 -8.39 4.34
CA ASP A 323 -15.21 -9.50 5.02
C ASP A 323 -15.99 -10.80 4.84
N ASP A 324 -17.33 -10.76 4.98
CA ASP A 324 -18.18 -11.92 4.77
C ASP A 324 -18.10 -12.43 3.32
N GLU A 325 -18.16 -11.55 2.33
CA GLU A 325 -18.02 -11.87 0.90
C GLU A 325 -16.69 -12.55 0.59
N ARG A 326 -15.59 -11.96 1.04
CA ARG A 326 -14.24 -12.50 0.85
C ARG A 326 -14.08 -13.84 1.56
N THR A 327 -14.60 -13.96 2.78
CA THR A 327 -14.55 -15.20 3.55
C THR A 327 -15.37 -16.30 2.87
N ILE A 328 -16.56 -16.01 2.32
CA ILE A 328 -17.33 -16.97 1.52
C ILE A 328 -16.49 -17.50 0.35
N LEU A 329 -15.86 -16.61 -0.41
CA LEU A 329 -15.01 -17.00 -1.54
C LEU A 329 -13.84 -17.89 -1.10
N ALA A 330 -13.15 -17.54 -0.01
CA ALA A 330 -12.03 -18.30 0.52
C ALA A 330 -12.47 -19.68 1.07
N VAL A 331 -13.56 -19.74 1.81
CA VAL A 331 -14.15 -20.99 2.35
C VAL A 331 -14.58 -21.92 1.22
N ARG A 332 -15.20 -21.37 0.18
CA ARG A 332 -15.60 -22.13 -1.01
C ARG A 332 -14.40 -22.61 -1.82
N ALA A 333 -13.35 -21.79 -1.93
CA ALA A 333 -12.08 -22.21 -2.52
C ALA A 333 -11.42 -23.37 -1.74
N CYS A 334 -11.65 -23.47 -0.42
CA CYS A 334 -11.25 -24.61 0.41
C CYS A 334 -12.21 -25.83 0.28
N GLY A 335 -13.27 -25.76 -0.49
CA GLY A 335 -14.29 -26.82 -0.60
C GLY A 335 -15.23 -26.91 0.61
N ALA A 336 -15.22 -25.93 1.52
CA ALA A 336 -16.06 -25.92 2.73
C ALA A 336 -17.38 -25.16 2.50
N SER A 337 -18.35 -25.34 3.43
CA SER A 337 -19.66 -24.68 3.39
C SER A 337 -19.60 -23.29 4.02
N ALA A 338 -20.11 -22.28 3.32
CA ALA A 338 -20.30 -20.93 3.85
C ALA A 338 -21.63 -20.74 4.59
N TYR A 339 -22.55 -21.70 4.49
CA TYR A 339 -23.84 -21.70 5.21
C TYR A 339 -23.71 -22.09 6.68
N SER A 340 -22.59 -22.72 7.05
CA SER A 340 -22.32 -23.20 8.41
C SER A 340 -20.82 -23.09 8.64
N PHE A 341 -20.32 -21.86 8.83
CA PHE A 341 -18.91 -21.58 9.00
C PHE A 341 -18.65 -20.93 10.36
N ALA A 342 -17.92 -21.64 11.25
CA ALA A 342 -17.61 -21.18 12.60
C ALA A 342 -18.85 -20.66 13.39
N GLY A 343 -19.98 -21.35 13.24
CA GLY A 343 -21.24 -20.97 13.90
C GLY A 343 -22.05 -19.86 13.20
N ARG A 344 -21.56 -19.33 12.09
CA ARG A 344 -22.21 -18.27 11.29
C ARG A 344 -22.75 -18.81 9.97
N ASN A 345 -23.79 -18.16 9.45
CA ASN A 345 -24.28 -18.36 8.08
C ASN A 345 -23.94 -17.12 7.27
N LEU A 346 -22.70 -17.08 6.74
CA LEU A 346 -22.16 -15.92 6.02
C LEU A 346 -23.03 -15.58 4.79
N VAL A 347 -23.64 -16.57 4.13
CA VAL A 347 -24.50 -16.33 2.97
C VAL A 347 -25.76 -15.54 3.35
N VAL A 348 -26.38 -15.88 4.48
CA VAL A 348 -27.54 -15.13 4.99
C VAL A 348 -27.13 -13.73 5.42
N GLU A 349 -25.94 -13.56 5.99
CA GLU A 349 -25.42 -12.26 6.40
C GLU A 349 -25.19 -11.34 5.18
N VAL A 350 -24.57 -11.83 4.13
CA VAL A 350 -24.44 -11.10 2.86
C VAL A 350 -25.82 -10.76 2.27
N LEU A 351 -26.77 -11.70 2.23
CA LEU A 351 -28.10 -11.42 1.71
C LEU A 351 -28.85 -10.34 2.51
N ARG A 352 -28.63 -10.25 3.83
CA ARG A 352 -29.22 -9.22 4.70
C ARG A 352 -28.60 -7.84 4.51
N ALA A 353 -27.33 -7.77 4.10
CA ALA A 353 -26.61 -6.52 3.87
C ALA A 353 -27.04 -5.82 2.57
N ARG A 354 -27.85 -6.47 1.71
CA ARG A 354 -28.33 -5.89 0.46
C ARG A 354 -29.24 -4.69 0.72
N ALA A 355 -28.91 -3.56 0.12
CA ALA A 355 -29.73 -2.36 0.15
C ALA A 355 -30.99 -2.48 -0.74
N GLY A 356 -31.97 -1.59 -0.54
CA GLY A 356 -33.22 -1.59 -1.29
C GLY A 356 -33.07 -1.31 -2.79
N ASP A 357 -31.97 -0.68 -3.21
CA ASP A 357 -31.61 -0.43 -4.61
C ASP A 357 -30.85 -1.60 -5.26
N GLY A 358 -30.58 -2.66 -4.51
CA GLY A 358 -29.85 -3.84 -4.97
C GLY A 358 -28.35 -3.81 -4.73
N SER A 359 -27.80 -2.68 -4.25
CA SER A 359 -26.38 -2.54 -3.95
C SER A 359 -25.97 -3.19 -2.62
N PHE A 360 -24.66 -3.30 -2.44
CA PHE A 360 -24.03 -3.63 -1.17
C PHE A 360 -23.13 -2.45 -0.78
N ASP A 361 -23.48 -1.80 0.31
CA ASP A 361 -22.83 -0.58 0.85
C ASP A 361 -22.66 0.55 -0.19
N HIS A 362 -23.53 0.57 -1.23
CA HIS A 362 -23.47 1.53 -2.35
C HIS A 362 -22.11 1.62 -3.06
N GLN A 363 -21.34 0.50 -3.05
CA GLN A 363 -20.02 0.42 -3.66
C GLN A 363 -20.00 -0.62 -4.78
N VAL A 364 -19.31 -0.27 -5.90
CA VAL A 364 -19.24 -1.15 -7.08
C VAL A 364 -18.49 -2.45 -6.75
N ASN A 365 -17.35 -2.36 -6.05
CA ASN A 365 -16.56 -3.52 -5.66
C ASN A 365 -17.34 -4.46 -4.72
N LEU A 366 -17.96 -3.96 -3.64
CA LEU A 366 -18.73 -4.79 -2.72
C LEU A 366 -19.93 -5.43 -3.42
N THR A 367 -20.63 -4.67 -4.26
CA THR A 367 -21.74 -5.24 -5.04
C THR A 367 -21.29 -6.33 -6.02
N ALA A 368 -20.07 -6.18 -6.61
CA ALA A 368 -19.48 -7.22 -7.45
C ALA A 368 -19.07 -8.45 -6.63
N PHE A 369 -18.45 -8.24 -5.45
CA PHE A 369 -18.06 -9.32 -4.56
C PHE A 369 -19.25 -10.07 -3.97
N ALA A 370 -20.36 -9.41 -3.69
CA ALA A 370 -21.62 -10.08 -3.30
C ALA A 370 -22.10 -11.05 -4.38
N ILE A 371 -22.05 -10.65 -5.67
CA ILE A 371 -22.38 -11.55 -6.79
C ILE A 371 -21.44 -12.76 -6.76
N PHE A 372 -20.12 -12.55 -6.68
CA PHE A 372 -19.16 -13.66 -6.65
C PHE A 372 -19.38 -14.59 -5.45
N ALA A 373 -19.60 -14.04 -4.26
CA ALA A 373 -19.84 -14.81 -3.03
C ALA A 373 -21.11 -15.67 -3.13
N LEU A 374 -22.23 -15.08 -3.60
CA LEU A 374 -23.48 -15.79 -3.78
C LEU A 374 -23.36 -16.88 -4.85
N ARG A 375 -22.65 -16.61 -5.94
CA ARG A 375 -22.37 -17.59 -7.01
C ARG A 375 -21.47 -18.72 -6.49
N ALA A 376 -20.41 -18.40 -5.74
CA ALA A 376 -19.55 -19.39 -5.09
C ALA A 376 -20.33 -20.28 -4.10
N ALA A 377 -21.31 -19.71 -3.40
CA ALA A 377 -22.21 -20.44 -2.51
C ALA A 377 -23.22 -21.35 -3.23
N GLY A 378 -23.24 -21.32 -4.58
CA GLY A 378 -24.07 -22.19 -5.41
C GLY A 378 -25.39 -21.57 -5.86
N HIS A 379 -25.62 -20.28 -5.61
CA HIS A 379 -26.83 -19.61 -6.09
C HIS A 379 -26.82 -19.42 -7.61
N SER A 380 -28.00 -19.59 -8.22
CA SER A 380 -28.21 -19.34 -9.65
C SER A 380 -28.10 -17.83 -9.95
N PRO A 381 -27.65 -17.45 -11.16
CA PRO A 381 -27.79 -16.08 -11.67
C PRO A 381 -29.21 -15.51 -11.61
N ARG A 382 -30.22 -16.38 -11.50
CA ARG A 382 -31.62 -15.99 -11.41
C ARG A 382 -32.05 -15.54 -10.00
N LEU A 383 -31.20 -15.70 -8.99
CA LEU A 383 -31.49 -15.17 -7.65
C LEU A 383 -31.75 -13.67 -7.73
N THR A 384 -32.85 -13.22 -7.11
CA THR A 384 -33.26 -11.80 -7.13
C THR A 384 -32.14 -10.88 -6.68
N ALA A 385 -31.44 -11.20 -5.59
CA ALA A 385 -30.31 -10.40 -5.10
C ALA A 385 -29.20 -10.25 -6.16
N ILE A 386 -28.86 -11.31 -6.91
CA ILE A 386 -27.84 -11.25 -7.96
C ILE A 386 -28.32 -10.40 -9.15
N ARG A 387 -29.58 -10.53 -9.55
CA ARG A 387 -30.13 -9.74 -10.68
C ARG A 387 -30.20 -8.25 -10.34
N GLU A 388 -30.64 -7.92 -9.14
CA GLU A 388 -30.73 -6.53 -8.68
C GLU A 388 -29.33 -5.91 -8.51
N ALA A 389 -28.37 -6.64 -7.93
CA ALA A 389 -26.99 -6.23 -7.85
C ALA A 389 -26.37 -5.97 -9.24
N ALA A 390 -26.61 -6.86 -10.20
CA ALA A 390 -26.14 -6.66 -11.57
C ALA A 390 -26.80 -5.43 -12.24
N GLY A 391 -28.10 -5.24 -12.05
CA GLY A 391 -28.81 -4.05 -12.55
C GLY A 391 -28.29 -2.75 -11.92
N TRP A 392 -27.99 -2.78 -10.62
CA TRP A 392 -27.39 -1.65 -9.94
C TRP A 392 -25.99 -1.37 -10.52
N ILE A 393 -25.10 -2.38 -10.65
CA ILE A 393 -23.78 -2.20 -11.27
C ILE A 393 -23.93 -1.58 -12.66
N GLU A 394 -24.80 -2.08 -13.53
CA GLU A 394 -25.01 -1.50 -14.87
C GLU A 394 -25.35 0.00 -14.82
N SER A 395 -26.14 0.43 -13.82
CA SER A 395 -26.52 1.82 -13.63
C SER A 395 -25.35 2.73 -13.20
N GLN A 396 -24.29 2.15 -12.63
CA GLN A 396 -23.11 2.87 -12.15
C GLN A 396 -22.07 3.15 -13.25
N GLN A 397 -22.28 2.69 -14.49
CA GLN A 397 -21.32 2.92 -15.56
C GLN A 397 -21.16 4.41 -15.88
N ASN A 398 -19.93 4.87 -15.94
CA ASN A 398 -19.56 6.22 -16.33
C ASN A 398 -19.59 6.44 -17.86
N GLY A 399 -19.59 7.69 -18.29
CA GLY A 399 -19.61 8.06 -19.70
C GLY A 399 -18.37 7.62 -20.49
N ASP A 400 -17.25 7.38 -19.83
CA ASP A 400 -16.03 6.81 -20.42
C ASP A 400 -16.08 5.28 -20.56
N GLY A 401 -17.15 4.65 -20.08
CA GLY A 401 -17.38 3.21 -20.10
C GLY A 401 -16.80 2.46 -18.90
N GLY A 402 -16.04 3.11 -18.03
CA GLY A 402 -15.49 2.51 -16.81
C GLY A 402 -16.45 2.55 -15.63
N PHE A 403 -15.99 1.95 -14.53
CA PHE A 403 -16.65 1.96 -13.22
C PHE A 403 -15.69 2.51 -12.19
N ALA A 404 -16.22 2.95 -11.06
CA ALA A 404 -15.45 3.56 -9.99
C ALA A 404 -15.93 3.03 -8.63
N PHE A 405 -15.04 2.99 -7.66
CA PHE A 405 -15.32 2.60 -6.28
C PHE A 405 -16.55 3.33 -5.70
N GLY A 406 -16.60 4.65 -5.83
CA GLY A 406 -17.69 5.51 -5.33
C GLY A 406 -18.92 5.58 -6.25
N GLY A 407 -19.03 4.69 -7.24
CA GLY A 407 -20.15 4.66 -8.17
C GLY A 407 -20.10 5.73 -9.27
N ARG A 408 -21.24 5.94 -9.94
CA ARG A 408 -21.37 6.84 -11.09
C ARG A 408 -21.06 8.29 -10.74
N GLY A 409 -20.20 8.91 -11.55
CA GLY A 409 -19.75 10.29 -11.36
C GLY A 409 -18.38 10.39 -10.68
N ALA A 410 -17.94 9.37 -9.95
CA ALA A 410 -16.55 9.27 -9.50
C ALA A 410 -15.62 8.88 -10.67
N ARG A 411 -14.31 9.13 -10.53
CA ARG A 411 -13.33 8.81 -11.56
C ARG A 411 -13.22 7.30 -11.73
N SER A 412 -13.44 6.81 -12.96
CA SER A 412 -13.31 5.39 -13.30
C SER A 412 -11.90 4.86 -13.05
N ASP A 413 -11.83 3.63 -12.62
CA ASP A 413 -10.57 2.92 -12.42
C ASP A 413 -10.62 1.50 -13.01
N VAL A 414 -9.44 0.89 -13.14
CA VAL A 414 -9.28 -0.42 -13.78
C VAL A 414 -9.78 -1.54 -12.89
N ASP A 415 -9.60 -1.44 -11.58
CA ASP A 415 -9.90 -2.49 -10.61
C ASP A 415 -11.42 -2.69 -10.52
N ASP A 416 -12.18 -1.62 -10.29
CA ASP A 416 -13.64 -1.65 -10.24
C ASP A 416 -14.26 -2.00 -11.60
N THR A 417 -13.66 -1.54 -12.72
CA THR A 417 -14.11 -1.92 -14.05
C THR A 417 -13.87 -3.40 -14.33
N GLY A 418 -12.74 -3.95 -13.91
CA GLY A 418 -12.43 -5.37 -14.01
C GLY A 418 -13.36 -6.23 -13.14
N ALA A 419 -13.66 -5.80 -11.92
CA ALA A 419 -14.59 -6.46 -11.02
C ALA A 419 -16.01 -6.42 -11.57
N ALA A 420 -16.50 -5.26 -12.02
CA ALA A 420 -17.83 -5.10 -12.60
C ALA A 420 -18.03 -5.99 -13.83
N LEU A 421 -17.06 -6.06 -14.74
CA LEU A 421 -17.13 -6.94 -15.91
C LEU A 421 -17.28 -8.41 -15.53
N GLN A 422 -16.50 -8.88 -14.56
CA GLN A 422 -16.60 -10.25 -14.07
C GLN A 422 -17.96 -10.52 -13.43
N ALA A 423 -18.41 -9.61 -12.55
CA ALA A 423 -19.69 -9.77 -11.84
C ALA A 423 -20.88 -9.78 -12.80
N LEU A 424 -20.89 -8.88 -13.78
CA LEU A 424 -21.93 -8.83 -14.81
C LEU A 424 -21.95 -10.11 -15.67
N ALA A 425 -20.77 -10.62 -16.04
CA ALA A 425 -20.65 -11.87 -16.79
C ALA A 425 -21.18 -13.08 -15.99
N ASP A 426 -20.79 -13.20 -14.70
CA ASP A 426 -21.19 -14.28 -13.80
C ASP A 426 -22.69 -14.20 -13.43
N ALA A 427 -23.26 -13.00 -13.37
CA ALA A 427 -24.70 -12.77 -13.25
C ALA A 427 -25.48 -13.06 -14.53
N GLY A 428 -24.80 -13.34 -15.65
CA GLY A 428 -25.44 -13.59 -16.94
C GLY A 428 -26.05 -12.34 -17.57
N ALA A 429 -25.51 -11.16 -17.28
CA ALA A 429 -25.96 -9.89 -17.86
C ALA A 429 -25.82 -9.90 -19.39
N ARG A 430 -26.83 -9.34 -20.09
CA ARG A 430 -26.90 -9.34 -21.55
C ARG A 430 -26.77 -7.96 -22.18
N ASN A 431 -26.52 -6.95 -21.38
CA ASN A 431 -26.37 -5.57 -21.85
C ASN A 431 -25.06 -5.39 -22.62
N ARG A 432 -25.06 -5.73 -23.90
CA ARG A 432 -23.86 -5.67 -24.77
C ARG A 432 -23.22 -4.30 -24.81
N ARG A 433 -24.00 -3.22 -24.64
CA ARG A 433 -23.48 -1.86 -24.64
C ARG A 433 -22.62 -1.62 -23.40
N VAL A 434 -23.12 -1.94 -22.21
CA VAL A 434 -22.38 -1.81 -20.94
C VAL A 434 -21.10 -2.64 -20.99
N LEU A 435 -21.20 -3.92 -21.34
CA LEU A 435 -20.05 -4.83 -21.42
C LEU A 435 -19.02 -4.37 -22.46
N GLY A 436 -19.47 -3.90 -23.64
CA GLY A 436 -18.59 -3.39 -24.69
C GLY A 436 -17.87 -2.11 -24.32
N LEU A 437 -18.55 -1.16 -23.67
CA LEU A 437 -17.94 0.09 -23.19
C LEU A 437 -16.91 -0.19 -22.08
N ALA A 438 -17.20 -1.06 -21.12
CA ALA A 438 -16.28 -1.44 -20.05
C ALA A 438 -15.04 -2.18 -20.59
N THR A 439 -15.22 -3.11 -21.53
CA THR A 439 -14.10 -3.76 -22.23
C THR A 439 -13.25 -2.73 -22.99
N GLY A 440 -13.90 -1.78 -23.64
CA GLY A 440 -13.22 -0.67 -24.31
C GLY A 440 -12.43 0.21 -23.34
N TYR A 441 -12.99 0.51 -22.17
CA TYR A 441 -12.28 1.25 -21.12
C TYR A 441 -10.99 0.52 -20.69
N LEU A 442 -11.08 -0.77 -20.35
CA LEU A 442 -9.91 -1.57 -19.98
C LEU A 442 -8.86 -1.54 -21.11
N THR A 443 -9.26 -1.84 -22.34
CA THR A 443 -8.32 -1.90 -23.48
C THR A 443 -7.57 -0.57 -23.67
N ARG A 444 -8.25 0.57 -23.50
CA ARG A 444 -7.63 1.90 -23.60
C ARG A 444 -6.73 2.25 -22.41
N SER A 445 -6.98 1.67 -21.25
CA SER A 445 -6.24 1.94 -20.02
C SER A 445 -4.89 1.24 -19.95
N GLN A 446 -4.58 0.31 -20.87
CA GLN A 446 -3.30 -0.38 -20.91
C GLN A 446 -2.15 0.61 -21.12
N ASN A 447 -1.10 0.52 -20.31
CA ASN A 447 0.12 1.29 -20.43
C ASN A 447 1.09 0.71 -21.51
N PRO A 448 2.05 1.51 -21.98
CA PRO A 448 3.04 1.06 -22.99
C PRO A 448 3.92 -0.11 -22.54
N ASP A 449 4.04 -0.38 -21.24
CA ASP A 449 4.76 -1.53 -20.69
C ASP A 449 3.98 -2.85 -20.69
N GLY A 450 2.71 -2.79 -21.11
CA GLY A 450 1.77 -3.91 -21.19
C GLY A 450 0.94 -4.13 -19.94
N GLY A 451 1.27 -3.49 -18.81
CA GLY A 451 0.50 -3.52 -17.59
C GLY A 451 -0.67 -2.54 -17.58
N PHE A 452 -1.41 -2.57 -16.48
CA PHE A 452 -2.51 -1.64 -16.24
C PHE A 452 -2.25 -0.84 -14.97
N PRO A 453 -2.49 0.48 -15.00
CA PRO A 453 -2.53 1.31 -13.81
C PRO A 453 -3.88 1.15 -13.10
N GLN A 454 -3.96 1.48 -11.82
CA GLN A 454 -5.26 1.61 -11.16
C GLN A 454 -6.08 2.72 -11.84
N GLN A 455 -5.49 3.88 -12.03
CA GLN A 455 -6.12 5.00 -12.74
C GLN A 455 -5.27 5.44 -13.93
N TYR A 456 -5.93 5.97 -14.97
CA TYR A 456 -5.27 6.47 -16.17
C TYR A 456 -4.12 7.43 -15.82
N ALA A 457 -2.97 7.26 -16.51
CA ALA A 457 -1.72 7.98 -16.33
C ALA A 457 -0.93 7.66 -15.04
N SER A 458 -1.32 6.65 -14.26
CA SER A 458 -0.52 6.13 -13.14
C SER A 458 0.44 5.02 -13.60
N GLU A 459 1.37 4.61 -12.72
CA GLU A 459 2.25 3.46 -12.97
C GLU A 459 1.44 2.17 -13.02
N SER A 460 1.85 1.26 -13.92
CA SER A 460 1.28 -0.09 -13.98
C SER A 460 1.61 -0.87 -12.73
N ASN A 461 0.65 -1.63 -12.23
CA ASN A 461 0.86 -2.50 -11.09
C ASN A 461 0.24 -3.90 -11.31
N ALA A 462 0.70 -4.88 -10.53
CA ALA A 462 0.27 -6.26 -10.68
C ALA A 462 -1.21 -6.47 -10.33
N GLN A 463 -1.72 -5.79 -9.32
CA GLN A 463 -3.10 -5.95 -8.86
C GLN A 463 -4.09 -5.43 -9.90
N SER A 464 -3.93 -4.19 -10.36
CA SER A 464 -4.78 -3.63 -11.42
C SER A 464 -4.63 -4.40 -12.74
N THR A 465 -3.43 -4.90 -13.05
CA THR A 465 -3.24 -5.75 -14.23
C THR A 465 -3.97 -7.08 -14.07
N ALA A 466 -3.96 -7.68 -12.87
CA ALA A 466 -4.70 -8.92 -12.60
C ALA A 466 -6.22 -8.71 -12.73
N TRP A 467 -6.76 -7.61 -12.20
CA TRP A 467 -8.18 -7.26 -12.36
C TRP A 467 -8.57 -7.03 -13.81
N ALA A 468 -7.74 -6.31 -14.58
CA ALA A 468 -7.96 -6.11 -16.01
C ALA A 468 -7.95 -7.44 -16.79
N VAL A 469 -6.97 -8.31 -16.53
CA VAL A 469 -6.89 -9.66 -17.15
C VAL A 469 -8.16 -10.45 -16.89
N GLN A 470 -8.59 -10.53 -15.65
CA GLN A 470 -9.80 -11.26 -15.27
C GLN A 470 -11.06 -10.65 -15.91
N GLY A 471 -11.19 -9.32 -15.91
CA GLY A 471 -12.30 -8.64 -16.58
C GLY A 471 -12.33 -8.90 -18.10
N LEU A 472 -11.16 -8.91 -18.76
CA LEU A 472 -11.05 -9.23 -20.19
C LEU A 472 -11.44 -10.68 -20.46
N ILE A 473 -11.00 -11.65 -19.65
CA ILE A 473 -11.40 -13.05 -19.74
C ILE A 473 -12.92 -13.18 -19.61
N ALA A 474 -13.51 -12.55 -18.60
CA ALA A 474 -14.96 -12.56 -18.38
C ALA A 474 -15.74 -11.96 -19.57
N ALA A 475 -15.17 -10.99 -20.27
CA ALA A 475 -15.71 -10.40 -21.50
C ALA A 475 -15.44 -11.26 -22.77
N GLY A 476 -14.87 -12.45 -22.63
CA GLY A 476 -14.53 -13.32 -23.76
C GLY A 476 -13.35 -12.82 -24.61
N ARG A 477 -12.47 -11.99 -24.04
CA ARG A 477 -11.27 -11.48 -24.72
C ARG A 477 -10.03 -12.23 -24.25
N ASP A 478 -9.16 -12.60 -25.19
CA ASP A 478 -7.86 -13.16 -24.85
C ASP A 478 -6.90 -12.06 -24.33
N PRO A 479 -6.50 -12.07 -23.05
CA PRO A 479 -5.58 -11.05 -22.51
C PRO A 479 -4.18 -11.12 -23.17
N ALA A 480 -3.76 -12.28 -23.68
CA ALA A 480 -2.48 -12.43 -24.35
C ALA A 480 -2.45 -11.67 -25.68
N ALA A 481 -3.61 -11.45 -26.31
CA ALA A 481 -3.75 -10.69 -27.54
C ALA A 481 -3.90 -9.18 -27.31
N VAL A 482 -4.21 -8.74 -26.08
CA VAL A 482 -4.37 -7.30 -25.76
C VAL A 482 -2.99 -6.64 -25.68
N ARG A 483 -2.72 -5.76 -26.64
CA ARG A 483 -1.43 -5.04 -26.74
C ARG A 483 -1.66 -3.60 -27.19
N ARG A 484 -1.07 -2.66 -26.51
CA ARG A 484 -1.01 -1.27 -26.96
C ARG A 484 0.26 -1.07 -27.79
N ARG A 485 0.11 -0.94 -29.13
CA ARG A 485 1.25 -0.87 -30.09
C ARG A 485 2.13 -2.13 -29.97
N ALA A 486 3.46 -1.97 -29.81
CA ALA A 486 4.43 -3.04 -29.63
C ALA A 486 4.66 -3.43 -28.16
N SER A 487 3.70 -3.16 -27.26
CA SER A 487 3.82 -3.48 -25.83
C SER A 487 3.83 -4.98 -25.55
N ARG A 488 4.25 -5.34 -24.34
CA ARG A 488 3.97 -6.69 -23.79
C ARG A 488 2.47 -6.88 -23.64
N SER A 489 2.02 -8.14 -23.59
CA SER A 489 0.67 -8.43 -23.13
C SER A 489 0.57 -8.23 -21.60
N PRO A 490 -0.64 -8.10 -21.04
CA PRO A 490 -0.84 -8.05 -19.60
C PRO A 490 -0.24 -9.26 -18.88
N ILE A 491 -0.37 -10.44 -19.46
CA ILE A 491 0.26 -11.67 -18.93
C ILE A 491 1.78 -11.51 -18.90
N GLY A 492 2.40 -11.08 -20.00
CA GLY A 492 3.85 -10.86 -20.05
C GLY A 492 4.33 -9.73 -19.12
N TYR A 493 3.46 -8.77 -18.79
CA TYR A 493 3.75 -7.78 -17.74
C TYR A 493 3.79 -8.44 -16.35
N LEU A 494 2.76 -9.22 -15.97
CA LEU A 494 2.72 -9.95 -14.70
C LEU A 494 3.92 -10.88 -14.55
N GLU A 495 4.27 -11.63 -15.59
CA GLU A 495 5.45 -12.51 -15.62
C GLU A 495 6.76 -11.72 -15.38
N SER A 496 6.86 -10.50 -15.91
CA SER A 496 8.04 -9.65 -15.73
C SER A 496 8.22 -9.12 -14.31
N LEU A 497 7.18 -9.19 -13.47
CA LEU A 497 7.22 -8.80 -12.06
C LEU A 497 7.58 -9.96 -11.12
N LEU A 498 7.77 -11.16 -11.64
CA LEU A 498 8.09 -12.33 -10.83
C LEU A 498 9.52 -12.23 -10.29
N ALA A 499 9.67 -12.20 -8.98
CA ALA A 499 10.95 -12.15 -8.29
C ALA A 499 11.62 -13.53 -8.23
N PRO A 500 12.93 -13.61 -7.94
CA PRO A 500 13.66 -14.89 -7.83
C PRO A 500 13.08 -15.85 -6.78
N ASN A 501 12.53 -15.34 -5.68
CA ASN A 501 11.87 -16.13 -4.64
C ASN A 501 10.45 -16.61 -5.00
N GLY A 502 9.96 -16.30 -6.19
CA GLY A 502 8.63 -16.66 -6.66
C GLY A 502 7.51 -15.68 -6.32
N SER A 503 7.75 -14.63 -5.52
CA SER A 503 6.76 -13.59 -5.30
C SER A 503 6.55 -12.73 -6.54
N VAL A 504 5.35 -12.20 -6.72
CA VAL A 504 5.08 -11.17 -7.72
C VAL A 504 5.21 -9.80 -7.04
N ARG A 505 6.03 -8.91 -7.61
CA ARG A 505 6.16 -7.54 -7.13
C ARG A 505 4.89 -6.75 -7.45
N TYR A 506 4.56 -5.77 -6.61
CA TYR A 506 3.44 -4.88 -6.86
C TYR A 506 3.63 -4.07 -8.15
N SER A 507 4.80 -3.48 -8.34
CA SER A 507 5.21 -2.81 -9.58
C SER A 507 6.71 -3.02 -9.83
N ARG A 508 7.25 -2.40 -10.86
CA ARG A 508 8.70 -2.44 -11.11
C ARG A 508 9.50 -1.80 -10.00
N THR A 509 8.91 -0.86 -9.29
CA THR A 509 9.55 -0.05 -8.25
C THR A 509 9.15 -0.47 -6.83
N SER A 510 8.08 -1.27 -6.67
CA SER A 510 7.53 -1.66 -5.37
C SER A 510 7.33 -3.17 -5.23
N ALA A 511 7.62 -3.70 -4.04
CA ALA A 511 7.41 -5.10 -3.65
C ALA A 511 6.53 -5.21 -2.39
N GLN A 512 5.63 -4.26 -2.17
CA GLN A 512 4.72 -4.24 -1.02
C GLN A 512 3.78 -5.46 -1.02
N THR A 513 3.34 -5.90 0.16
CA THR A 513 2.36 -6.97 0.40
C THR A 513 2.50 -8.17 -0.57
N PRO A 514 3.70 -8.80 -0.66
CA PRO A 514 4.00 -9.78 -1.69
C PRO A 514 3.08 -10.99 -1.67
N VAL A 515 2.52 -11.39 -0.52
CA VAL A 515 1.56 -12.49 -0.42
C VAL A 515 0.25 -12.13 -1.13
N TRP A 516 -0.31 -10.96 -0.84
CA TRP A 516 -1.56 -10.50 -1.46
C TRP A 516 -1.40 -10.31 -2.98
N VAL A 517 -0.35 -9.58 -3.37
CA VAL A 517 -0.05 -9.30 -4.78
C VAL A 517 0.16 -10.60 -5.57
N THR A 518 0.92 -11.55 -5.01
CA THR A 518 1.14 -12.86 -5.67
C THR A 518 -0.16 -13.64 -5.79
N ALA A 519 -1.01 -13.64 -4.76
CA ALA A 519 -2.28 -14.34 -4.80
C ALA A 519 -3.20 -13.81 -5.92
N GLN A 520 -3.35 -12.48 -6.03
CA GLN A 520 -4.16 -11.88 -7.11
C GLN A 520 -3.54 -12.12 -8.50
N ALA A 521 -2.23 -11.98 -8.63
CA ALA A 521 -1.55 -12.27 -9.89
C ALA A 521 -1.72 -13.73 -10.34
N LEU A 522 -1.72 -14.68 -9.41
CA LEU A 522 -1.92 -16.10 -9.72
C LEU A 522 -3.29 -16.39 -10.31
N ILE A 523 -4.36 -15.72 -9.85
CA ILE A 523 -5.69 -15.88 -10.43
C ILE A 523 -5.66 -15.49 -11.92
N ALA A 524 -5.06 -14.35 -12.23
CA ALA A 524 -4.93 -13.87 -13.61
C ALA A 524 -4.00 -14.76 -14.47
N LEU A 525 -2.82 -15.16 -13.94
CA LEU A 525 -1.87 -16.03 -14.63
C LEU A 525 -2.42 -17.44 -14.89
N ALA A 526 -3.31 -17.91 -14.01
CA ALA A 526 -4.03 -19.17 -14.20
C ALA A 526 -5.22 -19.06 -15.19
N GLY A 527 -5.47 -17.86 -15.74
CA GLY A 527 -6.60 -17.64 -16.65
C GLY A 527 -7.96 -17.82 -15.99
N LYS A 528 -8.05 -17.58 -14.68
CA LYS A 528 -9.28 -17.74 -13.91
C LYS A 528 -9.98 -16.41 -13.68
N THR A 529 -11.28 -16.47 -13.45
CA THR A 529 -12.12 -15.36 -12.99
C THR A 529 -12.80 -15.74 -11.69
N PHE A 530 -13.40 -14.78 -11.00
CA PHE A 530 -14.23 -15.08 -9.85
C PHE A 530 -15.59 -15.64 -10.27
N PRO A 531 -16.19 -16.55 -9.42
CA PRO A 531 -15.57 -17.16 -8.24
C PRO A 531 -14.54 -18.24 -8.62
N VAL A 532 -13.45 -18.32 -7.88
CA VAL A 532 -12.45 -19.38 -8.06
C VAL A 532 -12.95 -20.65 -7.37
N ALA A 533 -13.17 -21.71 -8.12
CA ALA A 533 -13.48 -23.03 -7.55
C ALA A 533 -12.19 -23.73 -7.10
N GLY A 534 -12.25 -24.39 -5.94
CA GLY A 534 -11.16 -25.26 -5.42
C GLY A 534 -11.18 -26.64 -6.07
#